data_c46d53b9cc2103bf20c3a33ad0a4e7a4
#
_entry.id   c46d53b9cc2103bf20c3a33ad0a4e7a4
#
_cell.length_a   1.000
_cell.length_b   1.000
_cell.length_c   1.000
_cell.angle_alpha   90.00
_cell.angle_beta   90.00
_cell.angle_gamma   90.00
#
_symmetry.space_group_name_H-M   'P 1'
#
loop_
_entity.id
_entity.type
_entity.pdbx_description
1 polymer ?
#
loop_
_entity_poly.entity_id
_entity_poly.type
_entity_poly.pdbx_seq_one_letter_code
_entity_poly.pdbx_strand_id
1 'polypeptide(L)'
;MPLPGTPDYPPGLLDITMDQLRTLLAVYEEGTALGAARRLGREQSSIQKQLDTMNRKLGDHCGEPLLRKRGRGERVHFTRTGEELARLAQGTLDGWREGLDTARRRRGRSLRVGSTRYTLGYLLNAVEQVNDRFTREGVELTMAHVRSGTLLQKLRSHELDLVCGSILVSASAGAAETTAVAEQDARFAGYEVMEWRRGGFCLATNQPDGDLVQGSRSDGRGVGVRSLPRLPLVVSTDGLIPDVLRGWFGPEYRRRMRIAAEIDSAHYGFELLSSRVLYGSMLVTQGIGEAIAEGRLPEAQGLRTLPLVDDVGTSQRVLVGAFRRSEPENRDPDHPVSLLWEELARRHARIRAEERASARNAPENAPEPAVASAS
;
A
#
# COMPACT_ATOMS: atom_id res chain seq x y z
N MET A 1 8.96 3.22 34.93
CA MET A 1 8.52 1.91 35.41
C MET A 1 9.70 0.96 35.37
N PRO A 2 10.02 0.21 36.44
CA PRO A 2 10.98 -0.86 36.34
C PRO A 2 10.44 -1.93 35.40
N LEU A 3 11.32 -2.42 34.50
CA LEU A 3 10.99 -3.52 33.58
C LEU A 3 10.57 -4.74 34.44
N PRO A 4 9.52 -5.48 34.07
CA PRO A 4 9.19 -6.73 34.73
C PRO A 4 10.42 -7.63 34.70
N GLY A 5 10.66 -8.38 35.76
CA GLY A 5 11.87 -9.16 36.00
C GLY A 5 12.36 -9.87 34.74
N THR A 6 13.66 -9.80 34.50
CA THR A 6 14.35 -10.38 33.34
C THR A 6 13.88 -11.81 33.14
N PRO A 7 13.22 -12.17 32.00
CA PRO A 7 12.86 -13.56 31.73
C PRO A 7 14.13 -14.41 31.78
N ASP A 8 14.00 -15.64 32.28
CA ASP A 8 15.10 -16.60 32.34
C ASP A 8 15.44 -17.05 30.90
N TYR A 9 16.31 -16.29 30.24
CA TYR A 9 16.77 -16.62 28.89
C TYR A 9 17.85 -17.68 28.93
N PRO A 10 17.86 -18.64 27.99
CA PRO A 10 18.97 -19.59 27.87
C PRO A 10 20.30 -18.83 27.72
N PRO A 11 21.35 -19.21 28.49
CA PRO A 11 22.65 -18.51 28.46
C PRO A 11 23.25 -18.38 27.05
N GLY A 12 23.08 -19.42 26.21
CA GLY A 12 23.56 -19.41 24.82
C GLY A 12 22.91 -18.32 23.96
N LEU A 13 21.66 -17.94 24.25
CA LEU A 13 20.95 -16.88 23.54
C LEU A 13 21.49 -15.50 23.92
N LEU A 14 21.76 -15.25 25.20
CA LEU A 14 22.28 -13.97 25.71
C LEU A 14 23.69 -13.66 25.19
N ASP A 15 24.44 -14.68 24.82
CA ASP A 15 25.79 -14.56 24.29
C ASP A 15 25.86 -14.27 22.78
N ILE A 16 24.71 -14.18 22.09
CA ILE A 16 24.67 -13.85 20.68
C ILE A 16 24.71 -12.32 20.48
N THR A 17 25.64 -11.87 19.67
CA THR A 17 25.79 -10.45 19.36
C THR A 17 25.02 -10.05 18.11
N MET A 18 24.65 -8.77 17.98
CA MET A 18 24.04 -8.20 16.75
C MET A 18 24.93 -8.43 15.52
N ASP A 19 26.24 -8.42 15.71
CA ASP A 19 27.20 -8.68 14.64
C ASP A 19 27.17 -10.15 14.16
N GLN A 20 26.93 -11.09 15.04
CA GLN A 20 26.71 -12.50 14.69
C GLN A 20 25.38 -12.68 13.94
N LEU A 21 24.29 -12.01 14.36
CA LEU A 21 23.03 -12.02 13.62
C LEU A 21 23.22 -11.47 12.20
N ARG A 22 23.92 -10.36 12.05
CA ARG A 22 24.27 -9.78 10.76
C ARG A 22 25.10 -10.73 9.89
N THR A 23 26.04 -11.45 10.50
CA THR A 23 26.86 -12.45 9.79
C THR A 23 26.02 -13.63 9.32
N LEU A 24 25.10 -14.14 10.17
CA LEU A 24 24.18 -15.22 9.81
C LEU A 24 23.34 -14.85 8.59
N LEU A 25 22.77 -13.63 8.58
CA LEU A 25 21.98 -13.12 7.47
C LEU A 25 22.79 -12.98 6.19
N ALA A 26 23.98 -12.39 6.27
CA ALA A 26 24.85 -12.24 5.10
C ALA A 26 25.20 -13.60 4.49
N VAL A 27 25.45 -14.63 5.30
CA VAL A 27 25.69 -15.99 4.79
C VAL A 27 24.44 -16.64 4.24
N TYR A 28 23.26 -16.39 4.83
CA TYR A 28 21.99 -16.88 4.34
C TYR A 28 21.66 -16.33 2.94
N GLU A 29 21.87 -15.04 2.73
CA GLU A 29 21.59 -14.36 1.46
C GLU A 29 22.62 -14.71 0.37
N GLU A 30 23.91 -14.70 0.70
CA GLU A 30 25.00 -14.95 -0.23
C GLU A 30 25.22 -16.46 -0.51
N GLY A 31 24.68 -17.32 0.35
CA GLY A 31 24.83 -18.77 0.25
C GLY A 31 26.24 -19.30 0.54
N THR A 32 27.24 -18.42 0.75
CA THR A 32 28.64 -18.80 1.00
C THR A 32 29.29 -17.89 2.04
N ALA A 33 30.24 -18.45 2.83
CA ALA A 33 31.02 -17.66 3.77
C ALA A 33 31.97 -16.64 3.07
N LEU A 34 32.41 -16.95 1.85
CA LEU A 34 33.23 -16.03 1.05
C LEU A 34 32.41 -14.85 0.52
N GLY A 35 31.21 -15.10 0.03
CA GLY A 35 30.27 -14.04 -0.39
C GLY A 35 29.94 -13.09 0.77
N ALA A 36 29.57 -13.66 1.91
CA ALA A 36 29.31 -12.88 3.12
C ALA A 36 30.53 -12.08 3.59
N ALA A 37 31.74 -12.65 3.52
CA ALA A 37 32.98 -11.96 3.87
C ALA A 37 33.20 -10.73 2.98
N ARG A 38 33.03 -10.87 1.65
CA ARG A 38 33.14 -9.74 0.70
C ARG A 38 32.11 -8.66 0.99
N ARG A 39 30.84 -9.06 1.18
CA ARG A 39 29.74 -8.14 1.48
C ARG A 39 29.97 -7.36 2.78
N LEU A 40 30.52 -8.02 3.81
CA LEU A 40 30.75 -7.42 5.13
C LEU A 40 32.11 -6.74 5.27
N GLY A 41 32.99 -6.80 4.23
CA GLY A 41 34.33 -6.26 4.28
C GLY A 41 35.23 -6.96 5.31
N ARG A 42 35.13 -8.31 5.41
CA ARG A 42 35.83 -9.12 6.44
C ARG A 42 36.58 -10.28 5.83
N GLU A 43 37.45 -10.87 6.66
CA GLU A 43 38.11 -12.12 6.31
C GLU A 43 37.15 -13.31 6.41
N GLN A 44 37.25 -14.25 5.46
CA GLN A 44 36.41 -15.46 5.45
C GLN A 44 36.56 -16.28 6.74
N SER A 45 37.79 -16.33 7.29
CA SER A 45 38.09 -17.00 8.57
C SER A 45 37.30 -16.43 9.76
N SER A 46 37.12 -15.11 9.77
CA SER A 46 36.30 -14.43 10.80
C SER A 46 34.83 -14.81 10.68
N ILE A 47 34.27 -14.80 9.48
CA ILE A 47 32.89 -15.26 9.22
C ILE A 47 32.71 -16.70 9.69
N GLN A 48 33.66 -17.56 9.32
CA GLN A 48 33.64 -18.99 9.67
C GLN A 48 33.63 -19.20 11.19
N LYS A 49 34.51 -18.48 11.93
CA LYS A 49 34.58 -18.54 13.40
C LYS A 49 33.29 -18.11 14.06
N GLN A 50 32.63 -17.07 13.52
CA GLN A 50 31.34 -16.62 14.04
C GLN A 50 30.25 -17.67 13.82
N LEU A 51 30.18 -18.26 12.62
CA LEU A 51 29.21 -19.34 12.34
C LEU A 51 29.44 -20.55 13.23
N ASP A 52 30.69 -20.95 13.47
CA ASP A 52 31.01 -22.08 14.34
C ASP A 52 30.60 -21.78 15.80
N THR A 53 30.80 -20.54 16.24
CA THR A 53 30.36 -20.12 17.58
C THR A 53 28.85 -20.17 17.71
N MET A 54 28.12 -19.68 16.72
CA MET A 54 26.65 -19.71 16.72
C MET A 54 26.13 -21.14 16.64
N ASN A 55 26.69 -21.98 15.78
CA ASN A 55 26.35 -23.40 15.69
C ASN A 55 26.48 -24.10 17.05
N ARG A 56 27.58 -23.88 17.77
CA ARG A 56 27.80 -24.47 19.08
C ARG A 56 26.80 -23.94 20.11
N LYS A 57 26.62 -22.61 20.22
CA LYS A 57 25.80 -21.99 21.27
C LYS A 57 24.31 -22.25 21.07
N LEU A 58 23.82 -22.08 19.86
CA LEU A 58 22.39 -22.24 19.54
C LEU A 58 22.05 -23.65 19.10
N GLY A 59 22.97 -24.33 18.41
CA GLY A 59 22.77 -25.72 17.98
C GLY A 59 22.61 -26.67 19.15
N ASP A 60 23.42 -26.50 20.19
CA ASP A 60 23.28 -27.29 21.42
C ASP A 60 21.92 -27.06 22.11
N HIS A 61 21.43 -25.79 22.10
CA HIS A 61 20.13 -25.46 22.65
C HIS A 61 18.95 -25.99 21.81
N CYS A 62 19.09 -25.95 20.48
CA CYS A 62 18.05 -26.38 19.55
C CYS A 62 18.06 -27.89 19.25
N GLY A 63 19.07 -28.62 19.72
CA GLY A 63 19.22 -30.04 19.47
C GLY A 63 19.71 -30.40 18.07
N GLU A 64 19.99 -29.41 17.20
CA GLU A 64 20.60 -29.62 15.89
C GLU A 64 21.46 -28.41 15.49
N PRO A 65 22.51 -28.61 14.65
CA PRO A 65 23.29 -27.49 14.14
C PRO A 65 22.46 -26.60 13.22
N LEU A 66 22.72 -25.30 13.23
CA LEU A 66 22.05 -24.32 12.34
C LEU A 66 22.51 -24.48 10.89
N LEU A 67 23.76 -24.84 10.71
CA LEU A 67 24.43 -24.89 9.42
C LEU A 67 25.22 -26.20 9.31
N ARG A 68 25.19 -26.81 8.12
CA ARG A 68 26.02 -27.94 7.77
C ARG A 68 27.05 -27.53 6.70
N LYS A 69 28.30 -27.78 6.95
CA LYS A 69 29.41 -27.53 6.01
C LYS A 69 29.59 -28.70 5.07
N ARG A 70 29.80 -28.43 3.78
CA ARG A 70 30.15 -29.43 2.77
C ARG A 70 31.44 -29.03 2.05
N GLY A 71 32.55 -28.89 2.73
CA GLY A 71 33.82 -28.61 2.07
C GLY A 71 34.18 -27.12 1.93
N ARG A 72 35.43 -26.87 1.41
CA ARG A 72 35.99 -25.50 1.28
C ARG A 72 35.47 -24.85 -0.01
N GLY A 73 34.73 -23.73 0.10
CA GLY A 73 34.18 -22.99 -1.04
C GLY A 73 32.78 -23.41 -1.50
N GLU A 74 32.18 -24.44 -0.89
CA GLU A 74 30.83 -24.86 -1.20
C GLU A 74 29.74 -24.01 -0.52
N ARG A 75 28.52 -24.09 -1.04
CA ARG A 75 27.34 -23.44 -0.44
C ARG A 75 27.11 -23.93 0.98
N VAL A 76 26.80 -23.01 1.86
CA VAL A 76 26.41 -23.31 3.24
C VAL A 76 24.98 -23.81 3.22
N HIS A 77 24.73 -25.01 3.78
CA HIS A 77 23.40 -25.55 3.90
C HIS A 77 22.83 -25.19 5.28
N PHE A 78 21.78 -24.41 5.29
CA PHE A 78 20.98 -24.14 6.48
C PHE A 78 20.09 -25.34 6.79
N THR A 79 19.98 -25.70 8.06
CA THR A 79 18.94 -26.61 8.55
C THR A 79 17.62 -25.83 8.63
N ARG A 80 16.51 -26.54 8.88
CA ARG A 80 15.22 -25.86 9.12
C ARG A 80 15.31 -24.87 10.28
N THR A 81 15.92 -25.26 11.38
CA THR A 81 16.19 -24.39 12.54
C THR A 81 17.08 -23.22 12.17
N GLY A 82 18.10 -23.42 11.33
CA GLY A 82 18.97 -22.35 10.83
C GLY A 82 18.21 -21.32 9.99
N GLU A 83 17.28 -21.74 9.12
CA GLU A 83 16.42 -20.86 8.33
C GLU A 83 15.44 -20.06 9.22
N GLU A 84 14.89 -20.71 10.25
CA GLU A 84 14.01 -20.03 11.21
C GLU A 84 14.77 -19.00 12.02
N LEU A 85 15.99 -19.30 12.47
CA LEU A 85 16.83 -18.36 13.19
C LEU A 85 17.33 -17.23 12.28
N ALA A 86 17.58 -17.46 11.00
CA ALA A 86 17.91 -16.39 10.06
C ALA A 86 16.73 -15.39 9.92
N ARG A 87 15.49 -15.89 9.80
CA ARG A 87 14.29 -15.03 9.79
C ARG A 87 14.11 -14.24 11.09
N LEU A 88 14.34 -14.88 12.24
CA LEU A 88 14.30 -14.20 13.54
C LEU A 88 15.40 -13.14 13.65
N ALA A 89 16.63 -13.44 13.17
CA ALA A 89 17.74 -12.49 13.14
C ALA A 89 17.40 -11.24 12.30
N GLN A 90 16.77 -11.43 11.14
CA GLN A 90 16.28 -10.33 10.31
C GLN A 90 15.27 -9.48 11.08
N GLY A 91 14.23 -10.09 11.65
CA GLY A 91 13.21 -9.39 12.44
C GLY A 91 13.81 -8.63 13.64
N THR A 92 14.81 -9.21 14.30
CA THR A 92 15.51 -8.57 15.44
C THR A 92 16.28 -7.33 14.99
N LEU A 93 17.08 -7.43 13.93
CA LEU A 93 17.86 -6.29 13.42
C LEU A 93 16.97 -5.19 12.85
N ASP A 94 15.90 -5.56 12.16
CA ASP A 94 14.90 -4.60 11.65
C ASP A 94 14.19 -3.90 12.81
N GLY A 95 13.76 -4.62 13.85
CA GLY A 95 13.13 -4.05 15.04
C GLY A 95 14.05 -3.07 15.78
N TRP A 96 15.35 -3.38 15.89
CA TRP A 96 16.33 -2.44 16.47
C TRP A 96 16.50 -1.19 15.61
N ARG A 97 16.64 -1.36 14.28
CA ARG A 97 16.73 -0.23 13.36
C ARG A 97 15.49 0.67 13.49
N GLU A 98 14.29 0.08 13.48
CA GLU A 98 13.04 0.80 13.64
C GLU A 98 12.93 1.50 14.99
N GLY A 99 13.33 0.84 16.07
CA GLY A 99 13.37 1.42 17.41
C GLY A 99 14.29 2.63 17.50
N LEU A 100 15.50 2.53 16.92
CA LEU A 100 16.45 3.65 16.86
C LEU A 100 15.93 4.80 15.99
N ASP A 101 15.37 4.48 14.83
CA ASP A 101 14.73 5.46 13.94
C ASP A 101 13.54 6.13 14.63
N THR A 102 12.75 5.38 15.38
CA THR A 102 11.63 5.91 16.17
C THR A 102 12.11 6.83 17.30
N ALA A 103 13.15 6.41 18.04
CA ALA A 103 13.76 7.26 19.07
C ALA A 103 14.35 8.57 18.51
N ARG A 104 14.89 8.52 17.29
CA ARG A 104 15.38 9.70 16.57
C ARG A 104 14.21 10.61 16.15
N ARG A 105 13.09 10.03 15.68
CA ARG A 105 11.87 10.76 15.26
C ARG A 105 11.17 11.43 16.43
N ARG A 106 11.11 10.79 17.62
CA ARG A 106 10.54 11.39 18.84
C ARG A 106 11.19 12.73 19.23
N ARG A 107 12.36 13.03 18.70
CA ARG A 107 13.00 14.35 18.84
C ARG A 107 12.48 15.38 17.82
N GLY A 108 11.45 15.06 17.03
CA GLY A 108 10.80 15.97 16.10
C GLY A 108 11.67 16.43 14.93
N ARG A 109 12.75 15.73 14.59
CA ARG A 109 13.70 16.18 13.55
C ARG A 109 13.55 15.48 12.20
N SER A 110 12.63 14.54 12.06
CA SER A 110 12.38 13.90 10.77
C SER A 110 10.93 13.47 10.64
N LEU A 111 10.38 13.61 9.43
CA LEU A 111 9.03 13.19 9.06
C LEU A 111 9.11 12.41 7.75
N ARG A 112 8.64 11.17 7.74
CA ARG A 112 8.59 10.33 6.55
C ARG A 112 7.13 10.17 6.11
N VAL A 113 6.81 10.65 4.93
CA VAL A 113 5.46 10.59 4.38
C VAL A 113 5.41 9.76 3.12
N GLY A 114 4.34 9.02 2.95
CA GLY A 114 4.09 8.21 1.76
C GLY A 114 2.87 8.68 1.00
N SER A 115 2.89 8.57 -0.32
CA SER A 115 1.70 8.83 -1.14
C SER A 115 1.62 7.89 -2.32
N THR A 116 0.39 7.52 -2.70
CA THR A 116 0.15 6.97 -4.02
C THR A 116 0.19 8.10 -5.05
N ARG A 117 0.39 7.76 -6.34
CA ARG A 117 0.46 8.77 -7.42
C ARG A 117 -0.73 9.73 -7.41
N TYR A 118 -1.93 9.21 -7.23
CA TYR A 118 -3.18 10.00 -7.38
C TYR A 118 -3.59 10.76 -6.11
N THR A 119 -2.89 10.54 -4.99
CA THR A 119 -3.09 11.31 -3.75
C THR A 119 -1.93 12.28 -3.48
N LEU A 120 -0.88 12.24 -4.31
CA LEU A 120 0.32 13.07 -4.14
C LEU A 120 -0.01 14.57 -4.13
N GLY A 121 -0.92 15.03 -4.99
CA GLY A 121 -1.30 16.44 -5.05
C GLY A 121 -1.92 16.95 -3.73
N TYR A 122 -2.69 16.13 -3.03
CA TYR A 122 -3.19 16.48 -1.70
C TYR A 122 -2.07 16.65 -0.69
N LEU A 123 -1.11 15.72 -0.70
CA LEU A 123 0.04 15.75 0.20
C LEU A 123 0.96 16.94 -0.08
N LEU A 124 1.31 17.19 -1.34
CA LEU A 124 2.21 18.30 -1.73
C LEU A 124 1.65 19.64 -1.30
N ASN A 125 0.38 19.89 -1.54
CA ASN A 125 -0.27 21.13 -1.13
C ASN A 125 -0.30 21.33 0.40
N ALA A 126 -0.44 20.26 1.17
CA ALA A 126 -0.38 20.34 2.63
C ALA A 126 1.06 20.59 3.10
N VAL A 127 2.04 19.91 2.50
CA VAL A 127 3.47 20.11 2.79
C VAL A 127 3.89 21.54 2.51
N GLU A 128 3.44 22.14 1.40
CA GLU A 128 3.72 23.54 1.06
C GLU A 128 3.33 24.50 2.20
N GLN A 129 2.19 24.26 2.85
CA GLN A 129 1.71 25.12 3.93
C GLN A 129 2.50 25.00 5.24
N VAL A 130 3.15 23.86 5.48
CA VAL A 130 3.95 23.62 6.70
C VAL A 130 5.45 23.76 6.46
N ASN A 131 5.88 23.91 5.21
CA ASN A 131 7.29 23.90 4.82
C ASN A 131 8.15 24.95 5.53
N ASP A 132 7.67 26.18 5.67
CA ASP A 132 8.40 27.24 6.34
C ASP A 132 8.60 26.94 7.83
N ARG A 133 7.62 26.31 8.46
CA ARG A 133 7.74 25.87 9.84
C ARG A 133 8.74 24.73 9.95
N PHE A 134 8.65 23.72 9.10
CA PHE A 134 9.59 22.61 9.08
C PHE A 134 11.03 23.06 8.86
N THR A 135 11.25 24.01 7.94
CA THR A 135 12.58 24.58 7.69
C THR A 135 13.13 25.31 8.93
N ARG A 136 12.33 26.12 9.60
CA ARG A 136 12.76 26.84 10.83
C ARG A 136 13.05 25.89 12.00
N GLU A 137 12.30 24.82 12.13
CA GLU A 137 12.45 23.84 13.21
C GLU A 137 13.46 22.73 12.86
N GLY A 138 14.04 22.75 11.65
CA GLY A 138 15.03 21.76 11.19
C GLY A 138 14.43 20.36 11.02
N VAL A 139 13.17 20.27 10.62
CA VAL A 139 12.50 19.00 10.33
C VAL A 139 12.93 18.50 8.95
N GLU A 140 13.55 17.34 8.90
CA GLU A 140 13.90 16.65 7.65
C GLU A 140 12.68 15.91 7.11
N LEU A 141 12.15 16.36 5.97
CA LEU A 141 11.02 15.72 5.31
C LEU A 141 11.51 14.72 4.25
N THR A 142 11.09 13.46 4.38
CA THR A 142 11.29 12.42 3.36
C THR A 142 9.95 12.04 2.74
N MET A 143 9.85 12.07 1.42
CA MET A 143 8.65 11.65 0.69
C MET A 143 8.92 10.37 -0.10
N ALA A 144 8.02 9.39 0.01
CA ALA A 144 8.13 8.12 -0.67
C ALA A 144 6.88 7.82 -1.49
N HIS A 145 7.07 7.28 -2.70
CA HIS A 145 5.96 6.67 -3.43
C HIS A 145 5.61 5.32 -2.79
N VAL A 146 4.31 5.10 -2.55
CA VAL A 146 3.80 3.86 -1.98
C VAL A 146 2.69 3.26 -2.82
N ARG A 147 2.59 1.94 -2.80
CA ARG A 147 1.50 1.20 -3.44
C ARG A 147 0.37 0.93 -2.45
N SER A 148 -0.87 0.94 -2.91
CA SER A 148 -2.05 0.76 -2.05
C SER A 148 -1.99 -0.50 -1.17
N GLY A 149 -1.47 -1.61 -1.68
CA GLY A 149 -1.36 -2.87 -0.92
C GLY A 149 -0.35 -2.84 0.24
N THR A 150 0.58 -1.88 0.28
CA THR A 150 1.65 -1.80 1.31
C THR A 150 1.51 -0.62 2.27
N LEU A 151 0.47 0.23 2.11
CA LEU A 151 0.30 1.46 2.91
C LEU A 151 0.32 1.21 4.42
N LEU A 152 -0.59 0.36 4.91
CA LEU A 152 -0.70 0.07 6.35
C LEU A 152 0.51 -0.71 6.87
N GLN A 153 1.12 -1.57 6.05
CA GLN A 153 2.33 -2.28 6.42
C GLN A 153 3.48 -1.29 6.69
N LYS A 154 3.67 -0.29 5.82
CA LYS A 154 4.72 0.73 5.99
C LYS A 154 4.50 1.66 7.19
N LEU A 155 3.24 1.92 7.56
CA LEU A 155 2.91 2.59 8.81
C LEU A 155 3.20 1.69 10.02
N ARG A 156 2.84 0.40 9.94
CA ARG A 156 3.06 -0.57 11.02
C ARG A 156 4.55 -0.81 11.28
N SER A 157 5.35 -0.92 10.23
CA SER A 157 6.80 -1.09 10.33
C SER A 157 7.55 0.19 10.67
N HIS A 158 6.86 1.30 10.94
CA HIS A 158 7.47 2.61 11.18
C HIS A 158 8.40 3.10 10.06
N GLU A 159 8.30 2.53 8.85
CA GLU A 159 8.98 3.08 7.67
C GLU A 159 8.43 4.45 7.29
N LEU A 160 7.14 4.66 7.52
CA LEU A 160 6.45 5.93 7.30
C LEU A 160 5.65 6.35 8.54
N ASP A 161 5.50 7.65 8.69
CA ASP A 161 4.81 8.26 9.82
C ASP A 161 3.36 8.65 9.44
N LEU A 162 3.16 9.02 8.17
CA LEU A 162 1.88 9.37 7.59
C LEU A 162 1.83 8.88 6.13
N VAL A 163 0.68 8.38 5.69
CA VAL A 163 0.48 7.99 4.28
C VAL A 163 -0.82 8.55 3.74
N CYS A 164 -0.80 8.90 2.45
CA CYS A 164 -1.97 9.29 1.68
C CYS A 164 -2.20 8.26 0.57
N GLY A 165 -3.41 7.72 0.47
CA GLY A 165 -3.66 6.69 -0.55
C GLY A 165 -5.04 6.11 -0.52
N SER A 166 -5.17 4.97 -1.20
CA SER A 166 -6.43 4.25 -1.38
C SER A 166 -6.34 2.85 -0.79
N ILE A 167 -7.35 2.45 -0.04
CA ILE A 167 -7.46 1.12 0.57
C ILE A 167 -8.80 0.49 0.18
N LEU A 168 -8.79 -0.81 -0.10
CA LEU A 168 -9.99 -1.58 -0.34
C LEU A 168 -10.70 -1.85 0.99
N VAL A 169 -11.99 -1.52 1.06
CA VAL A 169 -12.85 -1.78 2.20
C VAL A 169 -14.11 -2.52 1.75
N SER A 170 -14.66 -3.35 2.62
CA SER A 170 -15.95 -3.99 2.39
C SER A 170 -17.04 -3.16 3.06
N ALA A 171 -18.09 -2.79 2.33
CA ALA A 171 -19.26 -2.20 2.95
C ALA A 171 -20.03 -3.32 3.65
N SER A 172 -20.30 -3.18 4.94
CA SER A 172 -21.21 -4.08 5.66
C SER A 172 -22.62 -3.90 5.07
N ALA A 173 -23.28 -5.00 4.73
CA ALA A 173 -24.66 -4.96 4.27
C ALA A 173 -25.53 -4.31 5.37
N GLY A 174 -26.09 -3.12 5.09
CA GLY A 174 -26.95 -2.40 6.03
C GLY A 174 -26.35 -1.23 6.78
N ALA A 175 -25.04 -0.94 6.65
CA ALA A 175 -24.47 0.28 7.18
C ALA A 175 -24.89 1.48 6.32
N ALA A 176 -25.60 2.43 6.91
CA ALA A 176 -25.87 3.71 6.25
C ALA A 176 -24.55 4.35 5.82
N GLU A 177 -24.54 5.01 4.66
CA GLU A 177 -23.35 5.64 4.04
C GLU A 177 -22.60 6.61 4.97
N THR A 178 -23.15 6.92 6.12
CA THR A 178 -22.66 7.90 7.09
C THR A 178 -21.83 7.35 8.25
N THR A 179 -21.77 6.02 8.43
CA THR A 179 -20.96 5.47 9.56
C THR A 179 -19.52 5.21 9.09
N ALA A 180 -18.56 5.75 9.82
CA ALA A 180 -17.14 5.59 9.53
C ALA A 180 -16.75 4.10 9.53
N VAL A 181 -16.61 3.49 8.35
CA VAL A 181 -16.18 2.08 8.18
C VAL A 181 -14.81 1.83 8.81
N ALA A 182 -13.99 2.88 8.93
CA ALA A 182 -12.71 2.81 9.62
C ALA A 182 -12.85 2.39 11.10
N GLU A 183 -13.97 2.68 11.76
CA GLU A 183 -14.20 2.28 13.15
C GLU A 183 -14.58 0.81 13.29
N GLN A 184 -15.07 0.17 12.23
CA GLN A 184 -15.56 -1.20 12.24
C GLN A 184 -14.59 -2.21 11.62
N ASP A 185 -13.61 -1.76 10.85
CA ASP A 185 -12.63 -2.63 10.20
C ASP A 185 -11.40 -2.81 11.09
N ALA A 186 -11.21 -4.01 11.61
CA ALA A 186 -10.10 -4.36 12.50
C ALA A 186 -8.71 -4.04 11.92
N ARG A 187 -8.59 -3.87 10.59
CA ARG A 187 -7.33 -3.49 9.96
C ARG A 187 -6.89 -2.08 10.33
N PHE A 188 -7.82 -1.22 10.73
CA PHE A 188 -7.55 0.15 11.15
C PHE A 188 -7.37 0.31 12.67
N ALA A 189 -7.44 -0.76 13.43
CA ALA A 189 -7.12 -0.72 14.85
C ALA A 189 -5.69 -0.19 15.07
N GLY A 190 -5.56 0.88 15.87
CA GLY A 190 -4.28 1.55 16.09
C GLY A 190 -3.90 2.60 15.06
N TYR A 191 -4.81 2.94 14.12
CA TYR A 191 -4.61 4.02 13.15
C TYR A 191 -5.71 5.08 13.28
N GLU A 192 -5.34 6.32 13.03
CA GLU A 192 -6.28 7.41 12.74
C GLU A 192 -6.43 7.52 11.23
N VAL A 193 -7.70 7.55 10.78
CA VAL A 193 -8.06 7.58 9.37
C VAL A 193 -8.81 8.86 9.07
N MET A 194 -8.28 9.63 8.14
CA MET A 194 -8.98 10.79 7.57
C MET A 194 -9.53 10.39 6.21
N GLU A 195 -10.80 10.04 6.16
CA GLU A 195 -11.47 9.68 4.91
C GLU A 195 -11.77 10.93 4.08
N TRP A 196 -11.19 11.01 2.89
CA TRP A 196 -11.48 12.07 1.93
C TRP A 196 -12.65 11.72 1.03
N ARG A 197 -12.66 10.46 0.58
CA ARG A 197 -13.67 9.96 -0.35
C ARG A 197 -13.84 8.46 -0.22
N ARG A 198 -15.07 8.02 -0.48
CA ARG A 198 -15.41 6.61 -0.67
C ARG A 198 -16.09 6.45 -2.00
N GLY A 199 -15.73 5.43 -2.77
CA GLY A 199 -16.30 5.21 -4.08
C GLY A 199 -16.20 3.77 -4.54
N GLY A 200 -16.80 3.52 -5.68
CA GLY A 200 -16.71 2.24 -6.40
C GLY A 200 -15.58 2.23 -7.42
N PHE A 201 -15.84 1.53 -8.50
CA PHE A 201 -14.93 1.32 -9.62
C PHE A 201 -15.57 1.76 -10.93
N CYS A 202 -14.72 2.07 -11.91
CA CYS A 202 -15.07 2.36 -13.28
C CYS A 202 -14.16 1.56 -14.22
N LEU A 203 -14.59 1.40 -15.45
CA LEU A 203 -13.72 0.99 -16.56
C LEU A 203 -13.27 2.22 -17.33
N ALA A 204 -11.96 2.38 -17.50
CA ALA A 204 -11.37 3.26 -18.50
C ALA A 204 -11.13 2.43 -19.77
N THR A 205 -11.60 2.88 -20.93
CA THR A 205 -11.59 2.08 -22.16
C THR A 205 -11.45 2.92 -23.43
N ASN A 206 -10.81 2.33 -24.44
CA ASN A 206 -10.76 2.83 -25.81
C ASN A 206 -11.58 1.96 -26.77
N GLN A 207 -12.33 0.97 -26.26
CA GLN A 207 -13.15 0.08 -27.09
C GLN A 207 -14.35 0.79 -27.68
N PRO A 208 -14.80 0.42 -28.91
CA PRO A 208 -16.05 0.89 -29.48
C PRO A 208 -17.28 0.46 -28.64
N ASP A 209 -18.38 1.20 -28.76
CA ASP A 209 -19.61 0.91 -28.01
C ASP A 209 -20.18 -0.48 -28.32
N GLY A 210 -20.07 -0.92 -29.55
CA GLY A 210 -20.59 -2.23 -29.98
C GLY A 210 -20.00 -3.42 -29.24
N ASP A 211 -18.71 -3.35 -28.90
CA ASP A 211 -18.00 -4.41 -28.16
C ASP A 211 -18.34 -4.42 -26.68
N LEU A 212 -18.77 -3.26 -26.14
CA LEU A 212 -19.15 -3.09 -24.74
C LEU A 212 -20.62 -3.40 -24.47
N VAL A 213 -21.50 -3.27 -25.48
CA VAL A 213 -22.96 -3.54 -25.36
C VAL A 213 -23.26 -4.99 -24.99
N GLN A 214 -22.41 -5.95 -25.41
CA GLN A 214 -22.56 -7.35 -25.00
C GLN A 214 -22.32 -7.59 -23.50
N GLY A 215 -21.71 -6.62 -22.80
CA GLY A 215 -21.43 -6.65 -21.36
C GLY A 215 -22.27 -5.66 -20.54
N SER A 216 -23.01 -4.75 -21.18
CA SER A 216 -23.81 -3.75 -20.47
C SER A 216 -25.14 -4.36 -19.95
N ARG A 217 -25.59 -3.86 -18.80
CA ARG A 217 -26.97 -4.13 -18.36
C ARG A 217 -27.95 -3.45 -19.33
N SER A 218 -29.06 -4.07 -19.55
CA SER A 218 -30.15 -3.58 -20.44
C SER A 218 -30.72 -2.21 -20.04
N ASP A 219 -30.36 -1.66 -18.87
CA ASP A 219 -30.80 -0.36 -18.34
C ASP A 219 -29.83 0.80 -18.62
N GLY A 220 -28.74 0.58 -19.35
CA GLY A 220 -27.78 1.64 -19.73
C GLY A 220 -26.98 2.24 -18.58
N ARG A 221 -27.07 1.69 -17.36
CA ARG A 221 -26.44 2.29 -16.16
C ARG A 221 -24.99 1.91 -15.91
N GLY A 222 -24.38 1.11 -16.77
CA GLY A 222 -22.97 0.73 -16.61
C GLY A 222 -22.68 -0.73 -16.93
N VAL A 223 -21.45 -1.14 -16.73
CA VAL A 223 -20.95 -2.49 -16.98
C VAL A 223 -21.01 -3.31 -15.70
N GLY A 224 -21.65 -4.49 -15.76
CA GLY A 224 -21.67 -5.41 -14.61
C GLY A 224 -20.29 -6.06 -14.36
N VAL A 225 -19.91 -6.26 -13.11
CA VAL A 225 -18.68 -6.97 -12.73
C VAL A 225 -18.61 -8.35 -13.40
N ARG A 226 -19.72 -9.07 -13.48
CA ARG A 226 -19.81 -10.40 -14.14
C ARG A 226 -19.43 -10.39 -15.62
N SER A 227 -19.42 -9.23 -16.27
CA SER A 227 -19.06 -9.08 -17.68
C SER A 227 -17.55 -8.93 -17.89
N LEU A 228 -16.78 -8.57 -16.84
CA LEU A 228 -15.33 -8.34 -16.95
C LEU A 228 -14.56 -9.46 -17.61
N PRO A 229 -14.84 -10.77 -17.37
CA PRO A 229 -14.12 -11.86 -18.03
C PRO A 229 -14.21 -11.87 -19.57
N ARG A 230 -15.20 -11.21 -20.15
CA ARG A 230 -15.40 -11.15 -21.61
C ARG A 230 -14.63 -10.01 -22.26
N LEU A 231 -14.22 -9.01 -21.47
CA LEU A 231 -13.52 -7.83 -21.97
C LEU A 231 -12.02 -8.06 -22.00
N PRO A 232 -11.30 -7.56 -23.02
CA PRO A 232 -9.83 -7.54 -22.97
C PRO A 232 -9.37 -6.53 -21.91
N LEU A 233 -8.76 -7.02 -20.84
CA LEU A 233 -8.39 -6.21 -19.69
C LEU A 233 -6.88 -5.95 -19.66
N VAL A 234 -6.53 -4.71 -19.34
CA VAL A 234 -5.20 -4.32 -18.89
C VAL A 234 -5.21 -4.35 -17.36
N VAL A 235 -4.41 -5.20 -16.75
CA VAL A 235 -4.46 -5.48 -15.31
C VAL A 235 -3.12 -5.17 -14.66
N SER A 236 -3.16 -4.52 -13.50
CA SER A 236 -1.95 -4.31 -12.68
C SER A 236 -1.45 -5.65 -12.11
N THR A 237 -0.13 -5.80 -12.02
CA THR A 237 0.50 -6.99 -11.43
C THR A 237 0.30 -7.05 -9.91
N ASP A 238 0.21 -5.89 -9.26
CA ASP A 238 0.02 -5.75 -7.82
C ASP A 238 -0.88 -4.56 -7.46
N GLY A 239 -1.15 -4.39 -6.16
CA GLY A 239 -1.93 -3.30 -5.61
C GLY A 239 -3.43 -3.56 -5.54
N LEU A 240 -4.22 -2.49 -5.51
CA LEU A 240 -5.66 -2.52 -5.23
C LEU A 240 -6.48 -3.31 -6.26
N ILE A 241 -6.16 -3.20 -7.54
CA ILE A 241 -6.96 -3.84 -8.61
C ILE A 241 -6.86 -5.37 -8.59
N PRO A 242 -5.67 -6.00 -8.47
CA PRO A 242 -5.58 -7.44 -8.26
C PRO A 242 -6.36 -7.94 -7.04
N ASP A 243 -6.37 -7.18 -5.95
CA ASP A 243 -7.09 -7.55 -4.73
C ASP A 243 -8.60 -7.51 -4.94
N VAL A 244 -9.10 -6.51 -5.63
CA VAL A 244 -10.50 -6.40 -6.05
C VAL A 244 -10.91 -7.57 -6.94
N LEU A 245 -10.13 -7.86 -7.98
CA LEU A 245 -10.42 -8.97 -8.90
C LEU A 245 -10.38 -10.32 -8.18
N ARG A 246 -9.46 -10.48 -7.23
CA ARG A 246 -9.41 -11.66 -6.37
C ARG A 246 -10.65 -11.76 -5.48
N GLY A 247 -11.13 -10.66 -4.94
CA GLY A 247 -12.37 -10.62 -4.15
C GLY A 247 -13.61 -10.99 -4.94
N TRP A 248 -13.72 -10.55 -6.20
CA TRP A 248 -14.86 -10.83 -7.07
C TRP A 248 -14.84 -12.23 -7.68
N PHE A 249 -13.65 -12.72 -8.11
CA PHE A 249 -13.52 -13.91 -8.95
C PHE A 249 -12.69 -15.03 -8.33
N GLY A 250 -12.19 -14.83 -7.09
CA GLY A 250 -11.35 -15.79 -6.38
C GLY A 250 -9.87 -15.69 -6.77
N PRO A 251 -9.00 -16.51 -6.12
CA PRO A 251 -7.54 -16.44 -6.30
C PRO A 251 -7.10 -16.73 -7.74
N GLU A 252 -7.84 -17.56 -8.47
CA GLU A 252 -7.57 -17.96 -9.84
C GLU A 252 -8.18 -17.01 -10.88
N TYR A 253 -8.53 -15.76 -10.52
CA TYR A 253 -9.19 -14.81 -11.42
C TYR A 253 -8.45 -14.63 -12.76
N ARG A 254 -7.12 -14.69 -12.78
CA ARG A 254 -6.29 -14.55 -13.99
C ARG A 254 -6.64 -15.57 -15.07
N ARG A 255 -6.97 -16.80 -14.68
CA ARG A 255 -7.40 -17.85 -15.62
C ARG A 255 -8.80 -17.62 -16.19
N ARG A 256 -9.61 -16.82 -15.52
CA ARG A 256 -11.00 -16.51 -15.93
C ARG A 256 -11.10 -15.25 -16.75
N MET A 257 -10.07 -14.39 -16.71
CA MET A 257 -10.07 -13.09 -17.38
C MET A 257 -9.37 -13.16 -18.73
N ARG A 258 -9.86 -12.40 -19.68
CA ARG A 258 -9.16 -12.12 -20.93
C ARG A 258 -8.14 -11.00 -20.68
N ILE A 259 -6.96 -11.31 -20.15
CA ILE A 259 -5.91 -10.35 -19.91
C ILE A 259 -5.19 -10.03 -21.20
N ALA A 260 -5.28 -8.79 -21.66
CA ALA A 260 -4.64 -8.29 -22.88
C ALA A 260 -3.23 -7.78 -22.60
N ALA A 261 -2.97 -7.22 -21.40
CA ALA A 261 -1.66 -6.84 -20.91
C ALA A 261 -1.61 -6.85 -19.39
N GLU A 262 -0.43 -7.13 -18.83
CA GLU A 262 -0.12 -6.92 -17.43
C GLU A 262 0.86 -5.76 -17.30
N ILE A 263 0.61 -4.88 -16.33
CA ILE A 263 1.36 -3.65 -16.08
C ILE A 263 1.72 -3.54 -14.60
N ASP A 264 2.82 -2.88 -14.28
CA ASP A 264 3.23 -2.58 -12.90
C ASP A 264 2.78 -1.19 -12.44
N SER A 265 2.36 -0.32 -13.37
CA SER A 265 1.86 1.02 -13.11
C SER A 265 0.65 1.34 -13.98
N ALA A 266 -0.40 1.94 -13.38
CA ALA A 266 -1.58 2.38 -14.10
C ALA A 266 -1.26 3.38 -15.23
N HIS A 267 -0.18 4.16 -15.09
CA HIS A 267 0.30 5.08 -16.11
C HIS A 267 0.59 4.37 -17.45
N TYR A 268 1.32 3.25 -17.41
CA TYR A 268 1.57 2.45 -18.62
C TYR A 268 0.28 1.93 -19.25
N GLY A 269 -0.70 1.56 -18.42
CA GLY A 269 -2.00 1.12 -18.92
C GLY A 269 -2.74 2.23 -19.66
N PHE A 270 -2.72 3.45 -19.14
CA PHE A 270 -3.30 4.61 -19.80
C PHE A 270 -2.59 4.91 -21.12
N GLU A 271 -1.26 4.93 -21.15
CA GLU A 271 -0.47 5.15 -22.36
C GLU A 271 -0.76 4.10 -23.44
N LEU A 272 -0.79 2.81 -23.07
CA LEU A 272 -1.11 1.72 -24.00
C LEU A 272 -2.50 1.87 -24.63
N LEU A 273 -3.49 2.29 -23.85
CA LEU A 273 -4.86 2.48 -24.32
C LEU A 273 -5.01 3.79 -25.10
N SER A 274 -4.46 4.90 -24.61
CA SER A 274 -4.59 6.23 -25.25
C SER A 274 -3.87 6.28 -26.59
N SER A 275 -2.71 5.66 -26.69
CA SER A 275 -1.94 5.54 -27.95
C SER A 275 -2.54 4.54 -28.94
N ARG A 276 -3.60 3.83 -28.55
CA ARG A 276 -4.23 2.76 -29.36
C ARG A 276 -3.30 1.63 -29.79
N VAL A 277 -2.18 1.45 -29.10
CA VAL A 277 -1.32 0.27 -29.26
C VAL A 277 -2.07 -0.99 -28.86
N LEU A 278 -2.95 -0.84 -27.87
CA LEU A 278 -3.83 -1.90 -27.40
C LEU A 278 -5.29 -1.42 -27.36
N TYR A 279 -6.20 -2.29 -27.79
CA TYR A 279 -7.65 -2.09 -27.59
C TYR A 279 -8.11 -2.92 -26.40
N GLY A 280 -8.69 -2.24 -25.38
CA GLY A 280 -9.10 -2.92 -24.17
C GLY A 280 -9.68 -1.96 -23.13
N SER A 281 -9.76 -2.48 -21.92
CA SER A 281 -10.30 -1.75 -20.77
C SER A 281 -9.41 -1.94 -19.56
N MET A 282 -9.35 -0.95 -18.71
CA MET A 282 -8.65 -0.98 -17.44
C MET A 282 -9.61 -0.65 -16.30
N LEU A 283 -9.58 -1.46 -15.25
CA LEU A 283 -10.32 -1.18 -14.03
C LEU A 283 -9.61 -0.07 -13.26
N VAL A 284 -10.35 0.98 -12.91
CA VAL A 284 -9.87 2.13 -12.14
C VAL A 284 -10.83 2.47 -11.01
N THR A 285 -10.38 3.22 -10.02
CA THR A 285 -11.28 3.75 -8.99
C THR A 285 -12.20 4.81 -9.58
N GLN A 286 -13.37 4.98 -9.01
CA GLN A 286 -14.34 6.00 -9.44
C GLN A 286 -13.70 7.39 -9.51
N GLY A 287 -12.86 7.78 -8.54
CA GLY A 287 -12.19 9.08 -8.56
C GLY A 287 -11.22 9.26 -9.72
N ILE A 288 -10.54 8.20 -10.15
CA ILE A 288 -9.71 8.22 -11.37
C ILE A 288 -10.61 8.30 -12.60
N GLY A 289 -11.72 7.56 -12.63
CA GLY A 289 -12.70 7.60 -13.71
C GLY A 289 -13.25 9.01 -13.94
N GLU A 290 -13.61 9.71 -12.87
CA GLU A 290 -14.06 11.10 -12.92
C GLU A 290 -12.96 12.04 -13.41
N ALA A 291 -11.73 11.88 -12.92
CA ALA A 291 -10.60 12.67 -13.37
C ALA A 291 -10.30 12.50 -14.87
N ILE A 292 -10.52 11.29 -15.41
CA ILE A 292 -10.43 11.02 -16.86
C ILE A 292 -11.56 11.75 -17.61
N ALA A 293 -12.81 11.61 -17.14
CA ALA A 293 -13.97 12.21 -17.76
C ALA A 293 -13.88 13.74 -17.80
N GLU A 294 -13.26 14.36 -16.78
CA GLU A 294 -13.03 15.79 -16.68
C GLU A 294 -11.72 16.26 -17.37
N GLY A 295 -10.97 15.36 -18.01
CA GLY A 295 -9.72 15.70 -18.70
C GLY A 295 -8.55 16.07 -17.78
N ARG A 296 -8.64 15.75 -16.49
CA ARG A 296 -7.59 16.07 -15.49
C ARG A 296 -6.41 15.09 -15.50
N LEU A 297 -6.46 14.04 -16.33
CA LEU A 297 -5.38 13.05 -16.51
C LEU A 297 -4.92 13.05 -17.96
N PRO A 298 -3.87 13.81 -18.32
CA PRO A 298 -3.37 13.90 -19.70
C PRO A 298 -2.98 12.55 -20.30
N GLU A 299 -2.42 11.64 -19.50
CA GLU A 299 -2.04 10.28 -19.90
C GLU A 299 -3.22 9.40 -20.29
N ALA A 300 -4.42 9.76 -19.91
CA ALA A 300 -5.66 9.02 -20.23
C ALA A 300 -6.53 9.74 -21.27
N GLN A 301 -5.94 10.67 -22.03
CA GLN A 301 -6.66 11.43 -23.04
C GLN A 301 -7.28 10.52 -24.11
N GLY A 302 -8.54 10.76 -24.44
CA GLY A 302 -9.28 9.98 -25.42
C GLY A 302 -9.86 8.66 -24.89
N LEU A 303 -9.63 8.33 -23.62
CA LEU A 303 -10.31 7.21 -22.97
C LEU A 303 -11.70 7.64 -22.50
N ARG A 304 -12.63 6.70 -22.57
CA ARG A 304 -13.98 6.85 -21.99
C ARG A 304 -14.03 6.13 -20.65
N THR A 305 -14.90 6.59 -19.77
CA THR A 305 -15.13 5.94 -18.49
C THR A 305 -16.56 5.43 -18.39
N LEU A 306 -16.72 4.22 -17.90
CA LEU A 306 -18.01 3.57 -17.69
C LEU A 306 -18.12 3.14 -16.24
N PRO A 307 -19.21 3.50 -15.54
CA PRO A 307 -19.47 3.04 -14.19
C PRO A 307 -19.50 1.51 -14.13
N LEU A 308 -18.91 0.95 -13.09
CA LEU A 308 -18.99 -0.49 -12.82
C LEU A 308 -20.08 -0.74 -11.78
N VAL A 309 -20.98 -1.68 -12.10
CA VAL A 309 -22.07 -2.10 -11.22
C VAL A 309 -21.68 -3.41 -10.53
N ASP A 310 -21.67 -3.41 -9.19
CA ASP A 310 -21.46 -4.63 -8.41
C ASP A 310 -22.68 -5.54 -8.47
N ASP A 311 -22.70 -6.45 -9.45
CA ASP A 311 -23.72 -7.48 -9.63
C ASP A 311 -23.28 -8.84 -9.04
N VAL A 312 -22.13 -8.89 -8.36
CA VAL A 312 -21.66 -10.08 -7.63
C VAL A 312 -21.92 -10.00 -6.13
N GLY A 313 -22.31 -8.82 -5.62
CA GLY A 313 -22.76 -8.65 -4.23
C GLY A 313 -21.65 -8.63 -3.17
N THR A 314 -20.41 -8.29 -3.55
CA THR A 314 -19.30 -8.25 -2.60
C THR A 314 -19.19 -6.93 -1.85
N SER A 315 -19.92 -5.92 -2.30
CA SER A 315 -19.94 -4.57 -1.71
C SER A 315 -18.56 -3.94 -1.51
N GLN A 316 -17.62 -4.26 -2.40
CA GLN A 316 -16.28 -3.71 -2.32
C GLN A 316 -16.28 -2.21 -2.68
N ARG A 317 -15.60 -1.41 -1.85
CA ARG A 317 -15.43 0.03 -2.01
C ARG A 317 -13.98 0.42 -1.83
N VAL A 318 -13.64 1.58 -2.33
CA VAL A 318 -12.32 2.21 -2.16
C VAL A 318 -12.45 3.37 -1.20
N LEU A 319 -11.73 3.31 -0.10
CA LEU A 319 -11.53 4.44 0.80
C LEU A 319 -10.26 5.17 0.36
N VAL A 320 -10.37 6.44 0.04
CA VAL A 320 -9.26 7.34 -0.28
C VAL A 320 -9.08 8.29 0.88
N GLY A 321 -7.87 8.42 1.40
CA GLY A 321 -7.64 9.26 2.59
C GLY A 321 -6.20 9.33 3.03
N ALA A 322 -6.02 9.92 4.21
CA ALA A 322 -4.78 9.93 4.95
C ALA A 322 -4.86 9.00 6.17
N PHE A 323 -3.73 8.42 6.53
CA PHE A 323 -3.61 7.44 7.60
C PHE A 323 -2.37 7.78 8.42
N ARG A 324 -2.48 7.74 9.75
CA ARG A 324 -1.37 7.81 10.70
C ARG A 324 -1.58 6.83 11.85
N ARG A 325 -0.52 6.50 12.60
CA ARG A 325 -0.66 5.70 13.82
C ARG A 325 -1.29 6.52 14.93
N SER A 326 -2.14 5.89 15.75
CA SER A 326 -2.80 6.50 16.94
C SER A 326 -1.85 6.53 18.13
N GLU A 327 -0.62 7.00 17.95
CA GLU A 327 0.38 7.13 19.01
C GLU A 327 0.20 8.47 19.74
N PRO A 328 0.44 8.54 21.07
CA PRO A 328 0.32 9.79 21.82
C PRO A 328 1.19 10.91 21.26
N GLU A 329 2.40 10.59 20.79
CA GLU A 329 3.34 11.54 20.21
C GLU A 329 2.78 12.18 18.93
N ASN A 330 2.02 11.42 18.14
CA ASN A 330 1.37 11.91 16.91
C ASN A 330 0.17 12.83 17.20
N ARG A 331 -0.20 13.01 18.46
CA ARG A 331 -1.27 13.93 18.91
C ARG A 331 -0.74 15.21 19.53
N ASP A 332 0.57 15.29 19.78
CA ASP A 332 1.20 16.55 20.20
C ASP A 332 1.05 17.59 19.07
N PRO A 333 0.42 18.75 19.32
CA PRO A 333 0.19 19.77 18.30
C PRO A 333 1.45 20.28 17.60
N ASP A 334 2.58 20.23 18.29
CA ASP A 334 3.88 20.66 17.73
C ASP A 334 4.64 19.55 17.02
N HIS A 335 4.15 18.31 17.10
CA HIS A 335 4.77 17.21 16.40
C HIS A 335 4.57 17.33 14.88
N PRO A 336 5.61 17.12 14.03
CA PRO A 336 5.52 17.28 12.57
C PRO A 336 4.39 16.49 11.92
N VAL A 337 4.08 15.28 12.42
CA VAL A 337 2.95 14.47 11.94
C VAL A 337 1.62 15.18 12.19
N SER A 338 1.43 15.78 13.40
CA SER A 338 0.21 16.49 13.74
C SER A 338 0.03 17.74 12.90
N LEU A 339 1.09 18.51 12.70
CA LEU A 339 1.06 19.70 11.87
C LEU A 339 0.62 19.41 10.43
N LEU A 340 1.21 18.37 9.83
CA LEU A 340 0.84 17.96 8.48
C LEU A 340 -0.58 17.36 8.44
N TRP A 341 -0.96 16.60 9.46
CA TRP A 341 -2.30 16.02 9.57
C TRP A 341 -3.39 17.10 9.65
N GLU A 342 -3.20 18.12 10.47
CA GLU A 342 -4.13 19.23 10.58
C GLU A 342 -4.25 20.03 9.28
N GLU A 343 -3.14 20.21 8.55
CA GLU A 343 -3.20 20.90 7.25
C GLU A 343 -3.96 20.08 6.20
N LEU A 344 -3.76 18.76 6.19
CA LEU A 344 -4.56 17.85 5.36
C LEU A 344 -6.05 17.94 5.71
N ALA A 345 -6.39 18.00 7.01
CA ALA A 345 -7.77 18.13 7.46
C ALA A 345 -8.39 19.47 7.05
N ARG A 346 -7.67 20.58 7.24
CA ARG A 346 -8.11 21.92 6.81
C ARG A 346 -8.37 21.98 5.31
N ARG A 347 -7.47 21.41 4.52
CA ARG A 347 -7.62 21.34 3.07
C ARG A 347 -8.83 20.49 2.66
N HIS A 348 -8.99 19.33 3.27
CA HIS A 348 -10.14 18.47 3.01
C HIS A 348 -11.46 19.19 3.30
N ALA A 349 -11.54 19.89 4.43
CA ALA A 349 -12.72 20.68 4.78
C ALA A 349 -13.03 21.78 3.75
N ARG A 350 -12.01 22.45 3.21
CA ARG A 350 -12.18 23.45 2.14
C ARG A 350 -12.74 22.83 0.86
N ILE A 351 -12.14 21.73 0.39
CA ILE A 351 -12.61 21.03 -0.83
C ILE A 351 -14.07 20.61 -0.67
N ARG A 352 -14.43 20.03 0.48
CA ARG A 352 -15.81 19.63 0.77
C ARG A 352 -16.78 20.84 0.79
N ALA A 353 -16.35 21.99 1.26
CA ALA A 353 -17.16 23.21 1.26
C ALA A 353 -17.39 23.72 -0.17
N GLU A 354 -16.35 23.71 -1.01
CA GLU A 354 -16.41 24.09 -2.41
C GLU A 354 -17.34 23.16 -3.24
N GLU A 355 -17.22 21.84 -3.04
CA GLU A 355 -18.09 20.84 -3.67
C GLU A 355 -19.57 21.05 -3.31
N ARG A 356 -19.86 21.34 -2.02
CA ARG A 356 -21.23 21.63 -1.56
C ARG A 356 -21.76 22.93 -2.13
N ALA A 357 -20.94 23.96 -2.26
CA ALA A 357 -21.32 25.22 -2.85
C ALA A 357 -21.61 25.07 -4.35
N SER A 358 -20.78 24.33 -5.07
CA SER A 358 -20.98 24.03 -6.49
C SER A 358 -22.25 23.20 -6.74
N ALA A 359 -22.54 22.20 -5.88
CA ALA A 359 -23.74 21.39 -5.96
C ALA A 359 -25.03 22.23 -5.70
N ARG A 360 -24.97 23.25 -4.84
CA ARG A 360 -26.10 24.16 -4.60
C ARG A 360 -26.36 25.15 -5.72
N ASN A 361 -25.30 25.48 -6.47
CA ASN A 361 -25.37 26.45 -7.59
C ASN A 361 -25.58 25.77 -8.95
N ALA A 362 -25.67 24.44 -9.01
CA ALA A 362 -26.03 23.73 -10.21
C ALA A 362 -27.50 24.08 -10.58
N PRO A 363 -27.79 24.58 -11.79
CA PRO A 363 -29.15 24.96 -12.16
C PRO A 363 -30.07 23.72 -12.19
N GLU A 364 -31.24 23.86 -11.57
CA GLU A 364 -32.31 22.86 -11.45
C GLU A 364 -33.05 22.61 -12.80
N ASN A 365 -32.36 22.76 -13.92
CA ASN A 365 -32.88 22.60 -15.27
C ASN A 365 -32.32 21.36 -15.95
N ALA A 366 -32.80 20.17 -15.52
CA ALA A 366 -32.88 19.04 -16.43
C ALA A 366 -34.27 19.09 -17.06
N PRO A 367 -34.40 19.16 -18.41
CA PRO A 367 -35.74 19.07 -19.04
C PRO A 367 -36.34 17.69 -18.78
N GLU A 368 -37.54 17.67 -18.24
CA GLU A 368 -38.37 16.45 -18.19
C GLU A 368 -38.47 15.83 -19.59
N PRO A 369 -38.30 14.51 -19.73
CA PRO A 369 -38.49 13.88 -21.01
C PRO A 369 -39.98 14.04 -21.41
N ALA A 370 -40.21 14.75 -22.53
CA ALA A 370 -41.52 14.92 -23.12
C ALA A 370 -42.16 13.56 -23.33
N VAL A 371 -43.25 13.34 -22.63
CA VAL A 371 -44.15 12.19 -22.87
C VAL A 371 -44.81 12.44 -24.23
N ALA A 372 -44.34 11.75 -25.26
CA ALA A 372 -45.03 11.70 -26.54
C ALA A 372 -46.34 10.94 -26.37
N SER A 373 -47.44 11.67 -26.27
CA SER A 373 -48.78 11.15 -26.40
C SER A 373 -49.00 10.73 -27.87
N ALA A 374 -49.03 9.42 -28.09
CA ALA A 374 -49.53 8.84 -29.33
C ALA A 374 -51.05 9.00 -29.40
N SER A 375 -51.49 9.64 -30.45
CA SER A 375 -52.86 9.53 -30.98
C SER A 375 -52.85 8.65 -32.20
#